data_01e10e7824362a80d1cf9107d6130524
#
_entry.id   01e10e7824362a80d1cf9107d6130524
#
_cell.length_a   1.000
_cell.length_b   1.000
_cell.length_c   1.000
_cell.angle_alpha   90.00
_cell.angle_beta   90.00
_cell.angle_gamma   90.00
#
_symmetry.space_group_name_H-M   'P 1'
#
loop_
_entity.id
_entity.type
_entity.pdbx_description
1 polymer ?
#
loop_
_entity_poly.entity_id
_entity_poly.type
_entity_poly.pdbx_seq_one_letter_code
_entity_poly.pdbx_strand_id
1 'polypeptide(L)'
;NFYGKQAHASMNPWEGVSALNGVQLFFHGLDMLRVGLEKGDDVQGVILDGGKIPNVIPEKATAYVYLRSKTINRLMKLKKKVEQCAKGCAMAVDNKYDYSQNNPDYAEVFIGNTEKKIVCDIMDELNLNWEIADEPRGSSDVGNLDTIIPVFNPVIATEVSETKLYSKEFAELMKTEKGTHVMVTGAKVMARIIEKMAFEKGLLKKVKEEHREYRNNVLEWFLKNRLISNNWYLKTYKNLCKKIL
;
A
#
# COMPACT_ATOMS: atom_id res chain seq x y z
N ASN A 1 16.63 -6.66 8.36
CA ASN A 1 17.57 -7.17 9.37
C ASN A 1 19.00 -6.81 8.96
N PHE A 2 19.78 -6.37 9.92
CA PHE A 2 21.20 -6.15 9.81
C PHE A 2 21.92 -7.11 10.75
N TYR A 3 23.04 -7.63 10.32
CA TYR A 3 23.83 -8.62 11.06
C TYR A 3 25.29 -8.17 11.13
N GLY A 4 25.81 -8.16 12.32
CA GLY A 4 27.18 -7.84 12.66
C GLY A 4 27.88 -8.96 13.44
N LYS A 5 28.72 -8.57 14.38
CA LYS A 5 29.46 -9.48 15.26
C LYS A 5 29.46 -8.94 16.69
N GLN A 6 29.05 -9.77 17.64
CA GLN A 6 29.01 -9.41 19.05
C GLN A 6 30.43 -9.24 19.60
N ALA A 7 30.60 -8.27 20.50
CA ALA A 7 31.81 -8.08 21.29
C ALA A 7 31.49 -7.29 22.57
N HIS A 8 32.41 -7.31 23.54
CA HIS A 8 32.32 -6.46 24.71
C HIS A 8 32.68 -5.02 24.36
N ALA A 9 31.76 -4.06 24.56
CA ALA A 9 31.90 -2.70 24.05
C ALA A 9 33.07 -1.91 24.64
N SER A 10 33.61 -2.26 25.82
CA SER A 10 34.74 -1.56 26.46
C SER A 10 36.01 -2.38 26.52
N MET A 11 35.95 -3.71 26.41
CA MET A 11 37.16 -4.55 26.50
C MET A 11 37.83 -4.80 25.17
N ASN A 12 37.03 -5.17 24.15
CA ASN A 12 37.51 -5.54 22.81
C ASN A 12 36.56 -5.06 21.71
N PRO A 13 36.18 -3.78 21.68
CA PRO A 13 35.21 -3.26 20.72
C PRO A 13 35.63 -3.46 19.25
N TRP A 14 36.96 -3.47 18.98
CA TRP A 14 37.50 -3.68 17.63
C TRP A 14 37.29 -5.10 17.06
N GLU A 15 36.87 -6.06 17.88
CA GLU A 15 36.48 -7.40 17.44
C GLU A 15 35.02 -7.49 17.04
N GLY A 16 34.21 -6.46 17.37
CA GLY A 16 32.80 -6.39 17.11
C GLY A 16 32.45 -5.63 15.85
N VAL A 17 31.27 -5.90 15.32
CA VAL A 17 30.62 -5.14 14.25
C VAL A 17 29.18 -4.88 14.68
N SER A 18 28.84 -3.62 14.92
CA SER A 18 27.52 -3.28 15.44
C SER A 18 26.44 -3.33 14.35
N ALA A 19 25.47 -4.25 14.49
CA ALA A 19 24.31 -4.29 13.64
C ALA A 19 23.39 -3.06 13.83
N LEU A 20 23.37 -2.48 15.03
CA LEU A 20 22.60 -1.27 15.33
C LEU A 20 23.13 -0.08 14.52
N ASN A 21 24.45 0.04 14.32
CA ASN A 21 25.01 1.10 13.47
C ASN A 21 24.47 1.03 12.04
N GLY A 22 24.29 -0.19 11.50
CA GLY A 22 23.71 -0.38 10.18
C GLY A 22 22.26 0.10 10.12
N VAL A 23 21.45 -0.21 11.14
CA VAL A 23 20.05 0.26 11.23
C VAL A 23 19.99 1.78 11.39
N GLN A 24 20.82 2.37 12.25
CA GLN A 24 20.86 3.83 12.44
C GLN A 24 21.26 4.55 11.16
N LEU A 25 22.33 4.08 10.50
CA LEU A 25 22.77 4.64 9.22
C LEU A 25 21.69 4.50 8.14
N PHE A 26 20.97 3.38 8.13
CA PHE A 26 19.84 3.16 7.23
C PHE A 26 18.71 4.18 7.46
N PHE A 27 18.36 4.49 8.71
CA PHE A 27 17.36 5.54 8.99
C PHE A 27 17.83 6.91 8.54
N HIS A 28 19.09 7.28 8.75
CA HIS A 28 19.67 8.51 8.19
C HIS A 28 19.62 8.49 6.65
N GLY A 29 19.92 7.36 6.03
CA GLY A 29 19.79 7.18 4.59
C GLY A 29 18.34 7.35 4.09
N LEU A 30 17.35 6.88 4.84
CA LEU A 30 15.93 7.10 4.54
C LEU A 30 15.57 8.59 4.65
N ASP A 31 16.11 9.33 5.62
CA ASP A 31 15.88 10.77 5.73
C ASP A 31 16.42 11.51 4.50
N MET A 32 17.59 11.11 3.99
CA MET A 32 18.12 11.66 2.74
C MET A 32 17.24 11.30 1.52
N LEU A 33 16.71 10.08 1.46
CA LEU A 33 15.81 9.67 0.40
C LEU A 33 14.50 10.47 0.39
N ARG A 34 13.98 10.86 1.56
CA ARG A 34 12.73 11.64 1.68
C ARG A 34 12.78 12.96 0.95
N VAL A 35 13.95 13.59 0.86
CA VAL A 35 14.15 14.86 0.15
C VAL A 35 13.79 14.77 -1.34
N GLY A 36 13.97 13.60 -1.95
CA GLY A 36 13.72 13.35 -3.37
C GLY A 36 12.45 12.55 -3.67
N LEU A 37 11.52 12.41 -2.70
CA LEU A 37 10.27 11.72 -2.92
C LEU A 37 9.27 12.58 -3.70
N GLU A 38 8.50 11.94 -4.55
CA GLU A 38 7.38 12.59 -5.22
C GLU A 38 6.21 12.80 -4.25
N LYS A 39 5.37 13.82 -4.49
CA LYS A 39 4.17 14.06 -3.67
C LYS A 39 3.28 12.81 -3.61
N GLY A 40 2.98 12.36 -2.40
CA GLY A 40 2.20 11.16 -2.12
C GLY A 40 3.01 9.87 -1.98
N ASP A 41 4.35 9.94 -2.10
CA ASP A 41 5.24 8.87 -1.62
C ASP A 41 5.60 9.11 -0.17
N ASP A 42 5.65 8.05 0.62
CA ASP A 42 5.99 8.11 2.02
C ASP A 42 6.81 6.88 2.46
N VAL A 43 7.74 7.12 3.40
CA VAL A 43 8.60 6.11 3.99
C VAL A 43 8.57 6.29 5.50
N GLN A 44 7.93 5.37 6.19
CA GLN A 44 7.81 5.35 7.65
C GLN A 44 8.53 4.12 8.18
N GLY A 45 9.13 4.21 9.38
CA GLY A 45 9.82 3.06 9.95
C GLY A 45 10.05 3.17 11.45
N VAL A 46 10.30 2.01 12.04
CA VAL A 46 10.65 1.86 13.44
C VAL A 46 11.79 0.87 13.59
N ILE A 47 12.60 1.02 14.64
CA ILE A 47 13.57 0.01 15.06
C ILE A 47 12.84 -0.97 15.96
N LEU A 48 12.72 -2.24 15.55
CA LEU A 48 12.10 -3.29 16.35
C LEU A 48 13.05 -3.91 17.36
N ASP A 49 14.34 -4.02 16.97
CA ASP A 49 15.39 -4.56 17.81
C ASP A 49 16.71 -3.84 17.51
N GLY A 50 17.39 -3.37 18.53
CA GLY A 50 18.68 -2.66 18.45
C GLY A 50 19.70 -3.17 19.44
N GLY A 51 19.45 -4.33 20.09
CA GLY A 51 20.27 -4.86 21.17
C GLY A 51 19.61 -4.71 22.53
N LYS A 52 20.13 -5.41 23.55
CA LYS A 52 19.49 -5.54 24.88
C LYS A 52 20.31 -4.90 26.00
N ILE A 53 21.62 -4.89 25.90
CA ILE A 53 22.54 -4.51 26.97
C ILE A 53 23.56 -3.49 26.42
N PRO A 54 23.75 -2.33 27.08
CA PRO A 54 24.60 -1.24 26.56
C PRO A 54 26.08 -1.59 26.38
N ASN A 55 26.60 -2.51 27.17
CA ASN A 55 28.01 -2.92 27.14
C ASN A 55 28.28 -4.09 26.17
N VAL A 56 27.31 -4.48 25.37
CA VAL A 56 27.42 -5.53 24.35
C VAL A 56 27.12 -4.96 22.99
N ILE A 57 28.05 -5.04 22.06
CA ILE A 57 27.86 -4.68 20.65
C ILE A 57 26.85 -5.66 20.05
N PRO A 58 25.70 -5.19 19.52
CA PRO A 58 24.66 -6.08 19.04
C PRO A 58 25.03 -6.72 17.69
N GLU A 59 24.91 -8.04 17.63
CA GLU A 59 25.16 -8.82 16.39
C GLU A 59 23.96 -8.85 15.45
N LYS A 60 22.77 -8.45 15.92
CA LYS A 60 21.55 -8.35 15.12
C LYS A 60 20.78 -7.10 15.49
N ALA A 61 20.25 -6.41 14.49
CA ALA A 61 19.29 -5.33 14.67
C ALA A 61 18.25 -5.38 13.55
N THR A 62 17.03 -4.97 13.87
CA THR A 62 15.88 -5.10 12.96
C THR A 62 15.16 -3.76 12.81
N ALA A 63 15.01 -3.30 11.58
CA ALA A 63 14.13 -2.21 11.21
C ALA A 63 12.85 -2.75 10.56
N TYR A 64 11.74 -2.08 10.79
CA TYR A 64 10.48 -2.32 10.11
C TYR A 64 10.03 -1.06 9.39
N VAL A 65 9.83 -1.15 8.07
CA VAL A 65 9.59 0.02 7.22
C VAL A 65 8.30 -0.18 6.43
N TYR A 66 7.43 0.84 6.44
CA TYR A 66 6.27 0.97 5.59
C TYR A 66 6.57 1.92 4.43
N LEU A 67 6.22 1.50 3.22
CA LEU A 67 6.33 2.31 2.02
C LEU A 67 4.93 2.59 1.48
N ARG A 68 4.66 3.85 1.14
CA ARG A 68 3.41 4.27 0.51
C ARG A 68 3.69 5.02 -0.76
N SER A 69 2.84 4.83 -1.76
CA SER A 69 2.91 5.54 -3.03
C SER A 69 1.53 5.57 -3.68
N LYS A 70 1.30 6.51 -4.60
CA LYS A 70 0.01 6.65 -5.29
C LYS A 70 -0.30 5.52 -6.25
N THR A 71 0.74 4.89 -6.82
CA THR A 71 0.58 3.79 -7.78
C THR A 71 1.57 2.67 -7.49
N ILE A 72 1.20 1.46 -7.88
CA ILE A 72 2.07 0.28 -7.73
C ILE A 72 3.40 0.47 -8.46
N ASN A 73 3.39 1.15 -9.61
CA ASN A 73 4.59 1.43 -10.39
C ASN A 73 5.58 2.33 -9.62
N ARG A 74 5.08 3.36 -8.95
CA ARG A 74 5.88 4.25 -8.11
C ARG A 74 6.36 3.52 -6.86
N LEU A 75 5.48 2.71 -6.23
CA LEU A 75 5.83 1.88 -5.08
C LEU A 75 7.01 0.95 -5.39
N MET A 76 7.01 0.30 -6.55
CA MET A 76 8.11 -0.57 -6.96
C MET A 76 9.44 0.19 -7.14
N LYS A 77 9.40 1.42 -7.67
CA LYS A 77 10.59 2.27 -7.76
C LYS A 77 11.10 2.68 -6.37
N LEU A 78 10.19 3.07 -5.48
CA LEU A 78 10.49 3.45 -4.11
C LEU A 78 11.11 2.28 -3.34
N LYS A 79 10.50 1.10 -3.43
CA LYS A 79 10.99 -0.14 -2.83
C LYS A 79 12.43 -0.46 -3.24
N LYS A 80 12.73 -0.35 -4.54
CA LYS A 80 14.10 -0.54 -5.05
C LYS A 80 15.09 0.48 -4.47
N LYS A 81 14.70 1.74 -4.35
CA LYS A 81 15.56 2.79 -3.74
C LYS A 81 15.84 2.49 -2.27
N VAL A 82 14.83 2.08 -1.52
CA VAL A 82 14.96 1.74 -0.09
C VAL A 82 15.84 0.50 0.10
N GLU A 83 15.70 -0.51 -0.73
CA GLU A 83 16.56 -1.69 -0.73
C GLU A 83 18.03 -1.34 -1.03
N GLN A 84 18.26 -0.50 -2.04
CA GLN A 84 19.61 -0.01 -2.38
C GLN A 84 20.21 0.79 -1.23
N CYS A 85 19.42 1.62 -0.54
CA CYS A 85 19.84 2.35 0.64
C CYS A 85 20.27 1.38 1.75
N ALA A 86 19.43 0.38 2.08
CA ALA A 86 19.77 -0.62 3.09
C ALA A 86 21.08 -1.37 2.76
N LYS A 87 21.23 -1.76 1.50
CA LYS A 87 22.46 -2.41 1.03
C LYS A 87 23.69 -1.52 1.19
N GLY A 88 23.62 -0.27 0.75
CA GLY A 88 24.73 0.69 0.86
C GLY A 88 25.11 0.96 2.31
N CYS A 89 24.12 1.15 3.20
CA CYS A 89 24.33 1.35 4.62
C CYS A 89 24.96 0.13 5.30
N ALA A 90 24.50 -1.08 4.96
CA ALA A 90 25.10 -2.29 5.48
C ALA A 90 26.58 -2.43 5.08
N MET A 91 26.88 -2.18 3.81
CA MET A 91 28.28 -2.20 3.32
C MET A 91 29.17 -1.16 4.01
N ALA A 92 28.66 0.03 4.29
CA ALA A 92 29.42 1.11 4.92
C ALA A 92 29.87 0.81 6.36
N VAL A 93 29.25 -0.13 7.04
CA VAL A 93 29.53 -0.52 8.43
C VAL A 93 29.84 -2.01 8.59
N ASP A 94 30.24 -2.68 7.52
CA ASP A 94 30.62 -4.09 7.47
C ASP A 94 29.51 -5.05 7.96
N ASN A 95 28.24 -4.64 7.86
CA ASN A 95 27.12 -5.51 8.17
C ASN A 95 26.74 -6.38 6.97
N LYS A 96 26.24 -7.59 7.26
CA LYS A 96 25.36 -8.32 6.33
C LYS A 96 23.93 -7.82 6.51
N TYR A 97 23.14 -7.91 5.46
CA TYR A 97 21.71 -7.56 5.55
C TYR A 97 20.85 -8.54 4.79
N ASP A 98 19.63 -8.70 5.23
CA ASP A 98 18.55 -9.28 4.46
C ASP A 98 17.26 -8.45 4.61
N TYR A 99 16.31 -8.66 3.74
CA TYR A 99 14.97 -8.14 3.95
C TYR A 99 13.93 -9.21 3.64
N SER A 100 12.82 -9.16 4.37
CA SER A 100 11.63 -9.94 4.12
C SER A 100 10.43 -9.00 3.99
N GLN A 101 9.47 -9.40 3.19
CA GLN A 101 8.22 -8.68 3.04
C GLN A 101 7.13 -9.44 3.78
N ASN A 102 6.51 -8.78 4.77
CA ASN A 102 5.51 -9.42 5.62
C ASN A 102 4.10 -9.39 5.01
N ASN A 103 3.80 -8.36 4.20
CA ASN A 103 2.51 -8.21 3.53
C ASN A 103 2.69 -8.07 2.03
N PRO A 104 1.73 -8.50 1.20
CA PRO A 104 1.77 -8.23 -0.22
C PRO A 104 1.75 -6.72 -0.51
N ASP A 105 2.29 -6.33 -1.66
CA ASP A 105 2.14 -4.97 -2.12
C ASP A 105 0.67 -4.73 -2.52
N TYR A 106 0.09 -3.59 -2.15
CA TYR A 106 -1.26 -3.18 -2.54
C TYR A 106 -1.17 -2.24 -3.74
N ALA A 107 -1.97 -2.56 -4.76
CA ALA A 107 -2.13 -1.70 -5.92
C ALA A 107 -3.17 -0.61 -5.65
N GLU A 108 -3.13 0.45 -6.44
CA GLU A 108 -4.19 1.44 -6.50
C GLU A 108 -5.47 0.83 -7.07
N VAL A 109 -6.62 1.41 -6.71
CA VAL A 109 -7.90 1.13 -7.36
C VAL A 109 -8.01 2.05 -8.58
N PHE A 110 -8.29 1.49 -9.74
CA PHE A 110 -8.63 2.24 -10.93
C PHE A 110 -10.09 2.71 -10.85
N ILE A 111 -10.32 3.95 -11.17
CA ILE A 111 -11.68 4.50 -11.25
C ILE A 111 -11.88 5.01 -12.68
N GLY A 112 -12.56 4.19 -13.50
CA GLY A 112 -12.93 4.53 -14.87
C GLY A 112 -13.96 5.68 -14.91
N ASN A 113 -13.99 6.40 -16.03
CA ASN A 113 -14.97 7.48 -16.19
C ASN A 113 -16.41 6.96 -16.13
N THR A 114 -16.65 5.76 -16.67
CA THR A 114 -17.97 5.11 -16.62
C THR A 114 -18.34 4.72 -15.19
N GLU A 115 -17.41 4.10 -14.43
CA GLU A 115 -17.61 3.74 -13.02
C GLU A 115 -17.92 4.97 -12.17
N LYS A 116 -17.11 6.02 -12.33
CA LYS A 116 -17.31 7.30 -11.65
C LYS A 116 -18.69 7.88 -11.91
N LYS A 117 -19.10 7.92 -13.19
CA LYS A 117 -20.43 8.42 -13.55
C LYS A 117 -21.54 7.59 -12.92
N ILE A 118 -21.46 6.25 -12.95
CA ILE A 118 -22.45 5.35 -12.33
C ILE A 118 -22.61 5.68 -10.84
N VAL A 119 -21.49 5.81 -10.12
CA VAL A 119 -21.53 6.08 -8.68
C VAL A 119 -22.11 7.47 -8.40
N CYS A 120 -21.69 8.51 -9.13
CA CYS A 120 -22.25 9.86 -8.97
C CYS A 120 -23.75 9.90 -9.24
N ASP A 121 -24.21 9.32 -10.36
CA ASP A 121 -25.64 9.24 -10.70
C ASP A 121 -26.44 8.54 -9.57
N ILE A 122 -25.91 7.46 -8.98
CA ILE A 122 -26.57 6.75 -7.87
C ILE A 122 -26.60 7.62 -6.60
N MET A 123 -25.53 8.34 -6.30
CA MET A 123 -25.51 9.27 -5.14
C MET A 123 -26.58 10.36 -5.30
N ASP A 124 -26.72 10.91 -6.51
CA ASP A 124 -27.78 11.90 -6.83
C ASP A 124 -29.18 11.28 -6.72
N GLU A 125 -29.40 10.06 -7.26
CA GLU A 125 -30.69 9.34 -7.15
C GLU A 125 -31.11 9.10 -5.68
N LEU A 126 -30.12 8.89 -4.80
CA LEU A 126 -30.35 8.66 -3.37
C LEU A 126 -30.33 9.97 -2.54
N ASN A 127 -30.22 11.13 -3.18
CA ASN A 127 -30.11 12.44 -2.55
C ASN A 127 -28.97 12.51 -1.51
N LEU A 128 -27.82 11.90 -1.82
CA LEU A 128 -26.65 11.94 -0.97
C LEU A 128 -25.73 13.08 -1.38
N ASN A 129 -25.18 13.79 -0.41
CA ASN A 129 -24.09 14.72 -0.67
C ASN A 129 -22.80 13.92 -0.94
N TRP A 130 -22.12 14.24 -2.03
CA TRP A 130 -20.89 13.57 -2.41
C TRP A 130 -19.83 14.53 -2.94
N GLU A 131 -18.59 14.10 -2.83
CA GLU A 131 -17.43 14.77 -3.40
C GLU A 131 -16.50 13.73 -4.03
N ILE A 132 -15.71 14.17 -4.99
CA ILE A 132 -14.65 13.34 -5.55
C ILE A 132 -13.39 13.64 -4.77
N ALA A 133 -12.84 12.64 -4.10
CA ALA A 133 -11.60 12.80 -3.37
C ALA A 133 -10.41 12.95 -4.35
N ASP A 134 -9.63 14.00 -4.18
CA ASP A 134 -8.42 14.26 -4.97
C ASP A 134 -7.28 13.28 -4.66
N GLU A 135 -7.27 12.72 -3.45
CA GLU A 135 -6.23 11.82 -2.95
C GLU A 135 -6.85 10.57 -2.32
N PRO A 136 -6.23 9.40 -2.49
CA PRO A 136 -6.69 8.17 -1.85
C PRO A 136 -6.60 8.29 -0.34
N ARG A 137 -7.69 7.96 0.38
CA ARG A 137 -7.78 8.06 1.84
C ARG A 137 -7.26 6.83 2.59
N GLY A 138 -6.80 5.80 1.89
CA GLY A 138 -6.30 4.55 2.47
C GLY A 138 -5.78 3.60 1.43
N SER A 139 -5.31 2.43 1.88
CA SER A 139 -4.90 1.33 1.01
C SER A 139 -5.48 0.01 1.53
N SER A 140 -5.85 -0.86 0.61
CA SER A 140 -6.37 -2.20 0.90
C SER A 140 -6.03 -3.15 -0.24
N ASP A 141 -6.34 -4.43 -0.07
CA ASP A 141 -6.21 -5.47 -1.08
C ASP A 141 -7.24 -5.37 -2.22
N VAL A 142 -8.24 -4.48 -2.09
CA VAL A 142 -9.23 -4.19 -3.13
C VAL A 142 -8.54 -3.74 -4.43
N GLY A 143 -7.47 -2.94 -4.35
CA GLY A 143 -6.67 -2.57 -5.52
C GLY A 143 -6.05 -3.79 -6.22
N ASN A 144 -5.65 -4.82 -5.47
CA ASN A 144 -5.13 -6.06 -6.05
C ASN A 144 -6.21 -6.84 -6.80
N LEU A 145 -7.46 -6.82 -6.30
CA LEU A 145 -8.60 -7.41 -6.99
C LEU A 145 -8.93 -6.63 -8.28
N ASP A 146 -8.87 -5.31 -8.21
CA ASP A 146 -9.11 -4.42 -9.34
C ASP A 146 -8.13 -4.64 -10.50
N THR A 147 -6.97 -5.19 -10.24
CA THR A 147 -6.07 -5.58 -11.33
C THR A 147 -6.57 -6.76 -12.17
N ILE A 148 -7.60 -7.45 -11.70
CA ILE A 148 -8.16 -8.65 -12.33
C ILE A 148 -9.53 -8.36 -12.92
N ILE A 149 -10.39 -7.71 -12.15
CA ILE A 149 -11.78 -7.37 -12.48
C ILE A 149 -12.07 -5.93 -12.07
N PRO A 150 -12.97 -5.21 -12.76
CA PRO A 150 -13.41 -3.89 -12.32
C PRO A 150 -14.02 -3.94 -10.92
N VAL A 151 -13.68 -2.97 -10.07
CA VAL A 151 -14.13 -2.92 -8.68
C VAL A 151 -14.73 -1.55 -8.36
N PHE A 152 -15.97 -1.53 -7.90
CA PHE A 152 -16.60 -0.33 -7.35
C PHE A 152 -16.30 -0.23 -5.86
N ASN A 153 -15.65 0.85 -5.44
CA ASN A 153 -15.27 1.07 -4.04
C ASN A 153 -15.63 2.48 -3.55
N PRO A 154 -16.91 2.87 -3.59
CA PRO A 154 -17.35 4.14 -3.03
C PRO A 154 -17.24 4.14 -1.51
N VAL A 155 -16.87 5.30 -0.93
CA VAL A 155 -16.80 5.49 0.51
C VAL A 155 -18.02 6.28 0.97
N ILE A 156 -18.76 5.74 1.93
CA ILE A 156 -19.87 6.47 2.57
C ILE A 156 -19.33 7.14 3.83
N ALA A 157 -19.38 8.46 3.86
CA ALA A 157 -18.94 9.22 5.01
C ALA A 157 -19.96 9.13 6.16
N THR A 158 -19.47 9.10 7.39
CA THR A 158 -20.31 9.39 8.55
C THR A 158 -20.47 10.90 8.65
N GLU A 159 -21.67 11.39 8.93
CA GLU A 159 -21.94 12.84 9.10
C GLU A 159 -21.25 13.45 10.33
N VAL A 160 -20.46 12.68 11.05
CA VAL A 160 -19.76 13.09 12.27
C VAL A 160 -18.29 13.34 11.94
N SER A 161 -17.94 14.58 11.70
CA SER A 161 -16.61 15.02 11.25
C SER A 161 -15.49 14.84 12.28
N GLU A 162 -15.80 14.64 13.55
CA GLU A 162 -14.82 14.66 14.63
C GLU A 162 -14.28 13.27 15.04
N THR A 163 -14.90 12.19 14.60
CA THR A 163 -14.46 10.84 14.97
C THR A 163 -13.37 10.31 14.03
N LYS A 164 -12.22 9.96 14.60
CA LYS A 164 -11.10 9.40 13.86
C LYS A 164 -11.32 7.91 13.62
N LEU A 165 -11.03 7.43 12.40
CA LEU A 165 -10.98 6.00 12.10
C LEU A 165 -10.06 5.27 13.11
N TYR A 166 -10.41 4.06 13.50
CA TYR A 166 -9.72 3.22 14.48
C TYR A 166 -9.77 3.73 15.93
N SER A 167 -10.61 4.74 16.25
CA SER A 167 -10.84 5.17 17.62
C SER A 167 -12.00 4.39 18.28
N LYS A 168 -12.04 4.42 19.61
CA LYS A 168 -13.17 3.87 20.37
C LYS A 168 -14.46 4.62 20.10
N GLU A 169 -14.37 5.94 19.94
CA GLU A 169 -15.48 6.82 19.62
C GLU A 169 -16.12 6.45 18.28
N PHE A 170 -15.30 6.12 17.28
CA PHE A 170 -15.80 5.64 15.99
C PHE A 170 -16.50 4.29 16.13
N ALA A 171 -15.97 3.36 16.92
CA ALA A 171 -16.59 2.06 17.17
C ALA A 171 -17.96 2.22 17.90
N GLU A 172 -18.06 3.15 18.87
CA GLU A 172 -19.33 3.43 19.54
C GLU A 172 -20.33 4.13 18.60
N LEU A 173 -19.86 5.05 17.75
CA LEU A 173 -20.71 5.68 16.74
C LEU A 173 -21.38 4.65 15.83
N MET A 174 -20.67 3.62 15.41
CA MET A 174 -21.18 2.56 14.52
C MET A 174 -22.27 1.70 15.17
N LYS A 175 -22.43 1.74 16.51
CA LYS A 175 -23.53 1.07 17.23
C LYS A 175 -24.81 1.91 17.34
N THR A 176 -24.77 3.14 16.92
CA THR A 176 -25.91 4.08 17.00
C THR A 176 -26.80 3.99 15.75
N GLU A 177 -27.94 4.67 15.77
CA GLU A 177 -28.79 4.85 14.60
C GLU A 177 -28.07 5.51 13.43
N LYS A 178 -27.15 6.44 13.70
CA LYS A 178 -26.32 7.08 12.66
C LYS A 178 -25.41 6.05 11.98
N GLY A 179 -24.76 5.17 12.74
CA GLY A 179 -23.97 4.08 12.19
C GLY A 179 -24.80 3.11 11.36
N THR A 180 -25.99 2.76 11.85
CA THR A 180 -26.94 1.91 11.11
C THR A 180 -27.38 2.61 9.81
N HIS A 181 -27.64 3.91 9.83
CA HIS A 181 -28.01 4.68 8.64
C HIS A 181 -26.90 4.64 7.58
N VAL A 182 -25.65 4.86 7.96
CA VAL A 182 -24.48 4.78 7.04
C VAL A 182 -24.37 3.38 6.42
N MET A 183 -24.53 2.34 7.22
CA MET A 183 -24.48 0.95 6.77
C MET A 183 -25.59 0.62 5.76
N VAL A 184 -26.82 1.05 6.05
CA VAL A 184 -27.97 0.89 5.15
C VAL A 184 -27.80 1.69 3.86
N THR A 185 -27.29 2.92 3.96
CA THR A 185 -26.97 3.76 2.80
C THR A 185 -25.93 3.07 1.90
N GLY A 186 -24.84 2.56 2.47
CA GLY A 186 -23.84 1.80 1.73
C GLY A 186 -24.43 0.58 1.02
N ALA A 187 -25.30 -0.17 1.71
CA ALA A 187 -26.00 -1.33 1.12
C ALA A 187 -26.90 -0.90 -0.06
N LYS A 188 -27.63 0.22 0.05
CA LYS A 188 -28.43 0.77 -1.05
C LYS A 188 -27.58 1.14 -2.25
N VAL A 189 -26.46 1.84 -2.03
CA VAL A 189 -25.54 2.20 -3.11
C VAL A 189 -25.02 0.95 -3.83
N MET A 190 -24.56 -0.07 -3.09
CA MET A 190 -24.12 -1.33 -3.68
C MET A 190 -25.22 -2.03 -4.47
N ALA A 191 -26.44 -2.10 -3.93
CA ALA A 191 -27.58 -2.72 -4.62
C ALA A 191 -27.91 -1.99 -5.95
N ARG A 192 -27.88 -0.66 -5.96
CA ARG A 192 -28.10 0.14 -7.18
C ARG A 192 -26.98 -0.05 -8.21
N ILE A 193 -25.71 -0.16 -7.79
CA ILE A 193 -24.59 -0.49 -8.69
C ILE A 193 -24.84 -1.85 -9.34
N ILE A 194 -25.19 -2.87 -8.56
CA ILE A 194 -25.46 -4.22 -9.07
C ILE A 194 -26.63 -4.20 -10.05
N GLU A 195 -27.71 -3.53 -9.72
CA GLU A 195 -28.90 -3.40 -10.57
C GLU A 195 -28.54 -2.75 -11.92
N LYS A 196 -27.86 -1.60 -11.92
CA LYS A 196 -27.41 -0.94 -13.15
C LYS A 196 -26.52 -1.86 -13.99
N MET A 197 -25.53 -2.51 -13.34
CA MET A 197 -24.60 -3.41 -14.02
C MET A 197 -25.29 -4.65 -14.61
N ALA A 198 -26.35 -5.16 -13.97
CA ALA A 198 -27.08 -6.35 -14.43
C ALA A 198 -28.10 -6.03 -15.54
N PHE A 199 -28.78 -4.90 -15.47
CA PHE A 199 -29.95 -4.63 -16.31
C PHE A 199 -29.73 -3.55 -17.37
N GLU A 200 -28.77 -2.63 -17.20
CA GLU A 200 -28.47 -1.63 -18.24
C GLU A 200 -27.65 -2.24 -19.37
N LYS A 201 -28.25 -2.32 -20.55
CA LYS A 201 -27.66 -2.95 -21.74
C LYS A 201 -26.33 -2.28 -22.14
N GLY A 202 -25.27 -3.06 -22.18
CA GLY A 202 -23.95 -2.60 -22.65
C GLY A 202 -23.11 -1.90 -21.57
N LEU A 203 -23.66 -1.55 -20.41
CA LEU A 203 -22.92 -0.84 -19.35
C LEU A 203 -21.76 -1.66 -18.81
N LEU A 204 -22.02 -2.93 -18.45
CA LEU A 204 -20.97 -3.85 -18.00
C LEU A 204 -19.84 -4.02 -19.04
N LYS A 205 -20.19 -4.06 -20.33
CA LYS A 205 -19.20 -4.15 -21.40
C LYS A 205 -18.30 -2.92 -21.41
N LYS A 206 -18.88 -1.72 -21.31
CA LYS A 206 -18.15 -0.46 -21.31
C LYS A 206 -17.19 -0.36 -20.12
N VAL A 207 -17.64 -0.70 -18.90
CA VAL A 207 -16.79 -0.74 -17.71
C VAL A 207 -15.60 -1.70 -17.90
N LYS A 208 -15.88 -2.91 -18.43
CA LYS A 208 -14.82 -3.90 -18.71
C LYS A 208 -13.82 -3.44 -19.77
N GLU A 209 -14.24 -2.67 -20.77
CA GLU A 209 -13.36 -2.12 -21.81
C GLU A 209 -12.42 -1.05 -21.24
N GLU A 210 -12.94 -0.06 -20.49
CA GLU A 210 -12.12 0.96 -19.82
C GLU A 210 -11.11 0.32 -18.85
N HIS A 211 -11.56 -0.65 -18.05
CA HIS A 211 -10.71 -1.36 -17.12
C HIS A 211 -9.61 -2.19 -17.82
N ARG A 212 -9.92 -2.82 -18.97
CA ARG A 212 -8.94 -3.58 -19.76
C ARG A 212 -7.83 -2.69 -20.29
N GLU A 213 -8.16 -1.49 -20.76
CA GLU A 213 -7.18 -0.52 -21.22
C GLU A 213 -6.21 -0.12 -20.10
N TYR A 214 -6.73 0.22 -18.92
CA TYR A 214 -5.92 0.50 -17.75
C TYR A 214 -4.97 -0.66 -17.41
N ARG A 215 -5.49 -1.89 -17.33
CA ARG A 215 -4.71 -3.09 -17.04
C ARG A 215 -3.56 -3.32 -18.02
N ASN A 216 -3.82 -3.13 -19.29
CA ASN A 216 -2.81 -3.30 -20.34
C ASN A 216 -1.66 -2.30 -20.14
N ASN A 217 -1.95 -1.04 -19.85
CA ASN A 217 -0.96 0.00 -19.60
C ASN A 217 -0.08 -0.34 -18.37
N VAL A 218 -0.68 -0.84 -17.29
CA VAL A 218 0.05 -1.28 -16.10
C VAL A 218 0.94 -2.47 -16.43
N LEU A 219 0.43 -3.47 -17.14
CA LEU A 219 1.20 -4.65 -17.53
C LEU A 219 2.39 -4.30 -18.43
N GLU A 220 2.19 -3.48 -19.45
CA GLU A 220 3.25 -3.01 -20.35
C GLU A 220 4.37 -2.32 -19.58
N TRP A 221 4.00 -1.49 -18.60
CA TRP A 221 4.98 -0.82 -17.75
C TRP A 221 5.85 -1.83 -16.98
N PHE A 222 5.24 -2.86 -16.37
CA PHE A 222 5.97 -3.91 -15.66
C PHE A 222 6.88 -4.73 -16.58
N LEU A 223 6.41 -5.06 -17.77
CA LEU A 223 7.21 -5.75 -18.79
C LEU A 223 8.43 -4.92 -19.19
N LYS A 224 8.23 -3.64 -19.47
CA LYS A 224 9.29 -2.70 -19.86
C LYS A 224 10.37 -2.55 -18.79
N ASN A 225 10.00 -2.56 -17.52
CA ASN A 225 10.93 -2.37 -16.40
C ASN A 225 11.52 -3.69 -15.87
N ARG A 226 11.28 -4.83 -16.51
CA ARG A 226 11.78 -6.17 -16.15
C ARG A 226 11.49 -6.58 -14.70
N LEU A 227 10.41 -6.07 -14.10
CA LEU A 227 10.04 -6.31 -12.71
C LEU A 227 9.21 -7.60 -12.52
N ILE A 228 9.05 -8.40 -13.58
CA ILE A 228 8.16 -9.56 -13.62
C ILE A 228 8.68 -10.77 -12.85
N SER A 229 10.00 -10.92 -12.69
CA SER A 229 10.59 -12.20 -12.25
C SER A 229 10.27 -12.59 -10.80
N ASN A 230 10.02 -11.62 -9.92
CA ASN A 230 9.87 -11.87 -8.48
C ASN A 230 8.55 -11.37 -7.87
N ASN A 231 7.63 -10.81 -8.65
CA ASN A 231 6.42 -10.25 -8.11
C ASN A 231 5.26 -11.26 -8.19
N TRP A 232 4.70 -11.64 -7.03
CA TRP A 232 3.53 -12.51 -6.90
C TRP A 232 2.34 -12.02 -7.75
N TYR A 233 2.09 -10.74 -7.77
CA TYR A 233 1.09 -10.03 -8.54
C TYR A 233 1.13 -10.39 -10.03
N LEU A 234 2.30 -10.36 -10.63
CA LEU A 234 2.47 -10.64 -12.05
C LEU A 234 2.44 -12.15 -12.37
N LYS A 235 2.87 -13.01 -11.44
CA LYS A 235 2.68 -14.45 -11.57
C LYS A 235 1.20 -14.80 -11.56
N THR A 236 0.44 -14.23 -10.65
CA THR A 236 -1.01 -14.42 -10.54
C THR A 236 -1.72 -13.86 -11.77
N TYR A 237 -1.36 -12.66 -12.21
CA TYR A 237 -1.90 -12.02 -13.40
C TYR A 237 -1.63 -12.83 -14.69
N LYS A 238 -0.40 -13.29 -14.92
CA LYS A 238 -0.06 -14.15 -16.07
C LYS A 238 -0.86 -15.46 -16.08
N ASN A 239 -1.08 -16.07 -14.92
CA ASN A 239 -1.85 -17.29 -14.79
C ASN A 239 -3.35 -17.09 -15.02
N LEU A 240 -3.88 -15.92 -14.61
CA LEU A 240 -5.29 -15.54 -14.83
C LEU A 240 -5.56 -15.12 -16.27
N CYS A 241 -4.70 -14.32 -16.89
CA CYS A 241 -4.83 -13.98 -18.30
C CYS A 241 -4.81 -15.22 -19.21
N LYS A 242 -4.04 -16.26 -18.85
CA LYS A 242 -4.04 -17.55 -19.60
C LYS A 242 -5.32 -18.38 -19.39
N LYS A 243 -6.13 -18.09 -18.37
CA LYS A 243 -7.39 -18.81 -18.09
C LYS A 243 -8.62 -18.06 -18.59
N ILE A 244 -8.49 -16.79 -18.95
CA ILE A 244 -9.58 -15.90 -19.38
C ILE A 244 -9.52 -15.62 -20.90
N LEU A 245 -8.41 -15.94 -21.56
CA LEU A 245 -8.25 -16.04 -23.01
C LEU A 245 -8.44 -17.47 -23.48
#